data_6b7ffa9678a7477390d396fc411b98b7
#
_entry.id   6b7ffa9678a7477390d396fc411b98b7
#
_cell.length_a   1.000
_cell.length_b   1.000
_cell.length_c   1.000
_cell.angle_alpha   90.00
_cell.angle_beta   90.00
_cell.angle_gamma   90.00
#
_symmetry.space_group_name_H-M   'P 1'
#
loop_
_entity.id
_entity.type
_entity.pdbx_description
1 polymer ?
#
loop_
_entity_poly.entity_id
_entity_poly.type
_entity_poly.pdbx_seq_one_letter_code
_entity_poly.pdbx_strand_id
1 'polypeptide(L)'
;ADDDLSMAIVHGLGGKSNIESVDCCITRLRCTVKDSKLVRDDVLKATGAAGVVKAGAGVQVIYGPRVTLIKSNLEEYLERSNVDDAYGDMLAAGQIDGAVKLEEENKVDLGESSMEILSPANGDLLDLSEVPDDVFSQKLMGEGFAVESADGDIYAPVSGEIGMIFPTKHAIIIATEDGIEVLIHMGIDTVKMDGRGFELFCEMGQKVKAGD
;
A
#
# COMPACT_ATOMS: atom_id res chain seq x y z
N ALA A 1 -1.99 -12.43 16.54
CA ALA A 1 -1.62 -12.19 15.12
C ALA A 1 -1.41 -10.70 14.86
N ASP A 2 -2.40 -9.84 15.15
CA ASP A 2 -2.27 -8.39 14.85
C ASP A 2 -1.23 -7.69 15.72
N ASP A 3 -1.07 -8.13 16.98
CA ASP A 3 -0.03 -7.64 17.89
C ASP A 3 1.37 -8.06 17.45
N ASP A 4 1.53 -9.27 16.97
CA ASP A 4 2.82 -9.79 16.51
C ASP A 4 3.34 -8.99 15.33
N LEU A 5 2.43 -8.64 14.40
CA LEU A 5 2.76 -7.79 13.25
C LEU A 5 3.13 -6.37 13.70
N SER A 6 2.33 -5.78 14.59
CA SER A 6 2.59 -4.44 15.10
C SER A 6 3.93 -4.38 15.86
N MET A 7 4.25 -5.39 16.70
CA MET A 7 5.53 -5.51 17.38
C MET A 7 6.70 -5.60 16.39
N ALA A 8 6.56 -6.40 15.34
CA ALA A 8 7.60 -6.53 14.30
C ALA A 8 7.81 -5.22 13.53
N ILE A 9 6.73 -4.50 13.21
CA ILE A 9 6.82 -3.18 12.57
C ILE A 9 7.54 -2.18 13.49
N VAL A 10 7.19 -2.12 14.77
CA VAL A 10 7.87 -1.26 15.77
C VAL A 10 9.35 -1.58 15.84
N HIS A 11 9.72 -2.87 15.93
CA HIS A 11 11.10 -3.30 15.87
C HIS A 11 11.82 -2.88 14.58
N GLY A 12 11.16 -3.07 13.44
CA GLY A 12 11.66 -2.66 12.13
C GLY A 12 11.86 -1.16 11.99
N LEU A 13 11.05 -0.36 12.67
CA LEU A 13 11.19 1.10 12.71
C LEU A 13 12.21 1.59 13.76
N GLY A 14 12.85 0.69 14.50
CA GLY A 14 13.91 1.01 15.47
C GLY A 14 13.42 1.21 16.90
N GLY A 15 12.23 0.69 17.24
CA GLY A 15 11.61 0.80 18.55
C GLY A 15 10.57 1.93 18.63
N LYS A 16 9.68 1.83 19.62
CA LYS A 16 8.61 2.82 19.84
C LYS A 16 9.16 4.23 20.06
N SER A 17 10.25 4.36 20.81
CA SER A 17 10.89 5.65 21.11
C SER A 17 11.46 6.35 19.88
N ASN A 18 11.73 5.59 18.81
CA ASN A 18 12.20 6.12 17.53
C ASN A 18 11.07 6.63 16.64
N ILE A 19 9.82 6.22 16.87
CA ILE A 19 8.66 6.60 16.06
C ILE A 19 8.12 7.94 16.57
N GLU A 20 8.03 8.94 15.69
CA GLU A 20 7.44 10.25 15.98
C GLU A 20 5.99 10.33 15.54
N SER A 21 5.68 9.79 14.37
CA SER A 21 4.31 9.77 13.83
C SER A 21 4.09 8.56 12.92
N VAL A 22 2.82 8.14 12.88
CA VAL A 22 2.34 7.09 11.98
C VAL A 22 1.16 7.66 11.21
N ASP A 23 1.21 7.54 9.89
CA ASP A 23 0.14 7.85 8.98
C ASP A 23 0.12 6.81 7.85
N CYS A 24 -0.86 6.83 7.00
CA CYS A 24 -0.86 6.02 5.80
C CYS A 24 -1.47 6.76 4.62
N CYS A 25 -1.05 6.41 3.44
CA CYS A 25 -1.84 6.61 2.23
C CYS A 25 -2.42 5.25 1.82
N ILE A 26 -2.87 5.17 0.60
CA ILE A 26 -3.57 4.03 -0.01
C ILE A 26 -2.90 2.68 0.25
N THR A 27 -1.57 2.64 0.18
CA THR A 27 -0.80 1.40 0.08
C THR A 27 0.47 1.46 0.91
N ARG A 28 0.77 2.63 1.48
CA ARG A 28 2.01 2.89 2.21
C ARG A 28 1.72 3.32 3.63
N LEU A 29 2.30 2.61 4.58
CA LEU A 29 2.47 3.12 5.93
C LEU A 29 3.53 4.22 5.87
N ARG A 30 3.20 5.41 6.34
CA ARG A 30 4.09 6.58 6.37
C ARG A 30 4.46 6.87 7.80
N CYS A 31 5.71 6.65 8.15
CA CYS A 31 6.21 6.92 9.49
C CYS A 31 7.25 8.03 9.44
N THR A 32 7.25 8.88 10.46
CA THR A 32 8.38 9.77 10.75
C THR A 32 9.14 9.16 11.92
N VAL A 33 10.46 9.07 11.77
CA VAL A 33 11.36 8.52 12.80
C VAL A 33 12.41 9.54 13.20
N LYS A 34 12.91 9.45 14.43
CA LYS A 34 13.96 10.33 14.96
C LYS A 34 15.32 10.04 14.32
N ASP A 35 15.65 8.75 14.16
CA ASP A 35 16.87 8.29 13.54
C ASP A 35 16.59 7.18 12.53
N SER A 36 16.70 7.51 11.25
CA SER A 36 16.48 6.57 10.15
C SER A 36 17.54 5.45 10.04
N LYS A 37 18.68 5.60 10.75
CA LYS A 37 19.72 4.55 10.81
C LYS A 37 19.29 3.35 11.65
N LEU A 38 18.33 3.53 12.55
CA LEU A 38 17.76 2.47 13.37
C LEU A 38 16.71 1.63 12.61
N VAL A 39 16.28 2.08 11.43
CA VAL A 39 15.29 1.38 10.62
C VAL A 39 15.90 0.15 9.96
N ARG A 40 15.26 -0.99 10.17
CA ARG A 40 15.68 -2.32 9.68
C ARG A 40 14.78 -2.75 8.53
N ASP A 41 15.26 -2.52 7.30
CA ASP A 41 14.49 -2.79 6.08
C ASP A 41 14.19 -4.29 5.91
N ASP A 42 15.12 -5.15 6.33
CA ASP A 42 14.97 -6.61 6.29
C ASP A 42 13.83 -7.10 7.19
N VAL A 43 13.72 -6.53 8.39
CA VAL A 43 12.63 -6.83 9.34
C VAL A 43 11.29 -6.36 8.75
N LEU A 44 11.22 -5.12 8.25
CA LEU A 44 10.00 -4.58 7.65
C LEU A 44 9.56 -5.40 6.43
N LYS A 45 10.48 -5.83 5.59
CA LYS A 45 10.17 -6.72 4.46
C LYS A 45 9.70 -8.11 4.93
N ALA A 46 10.26 -8.63 6.03
CA ALA A 46 9.83 -9.90 6.61
C ALA A 46 8.38 -9.85 7.15
N THR A 47 7.84 -8.66 7.43
CA THR A 47 6.42 -8.49 7.80
C THR A 47 5.46 -8.58 6.61
N GLY A 48 5.97 -8.82 5.41
CA GLY A 48 5.18 -8.90 4.18
C GLY A 48 5.08 -7.58 3.42
N ALA A 49 5.90 -6.58 3.77
CA ALA A 49 5.99 -5.36 2.98
C ALA A 49 6.64 -5.64 1.62
N ALA A 50 6.04 -5.12 0.55
CA ALA A 50 6.59 -5.20 -0.80
C ALA A 50 7.88 -4.38 -0.94
N GLY A 51 8.03 -3.31 -0.16
CA GLY A 51 9.21 -2.47 -0.17
C GLY A 51 9.27 -1.48 0.98
N VAL A 52 10.45 -0.88 1.17
CA VAL A 52 10.69 0.17 2.16
C VAL A 52 11.44 1.30 1.46
N VAL A 53 10.91 2.51 1.54
CA VAL A 53 11.52 3.73 0.98
C VAL A 53 11.82 4.70 2.11
N LYS A 54 13.05 5.21 2.16
CA LYS A 54 13.50 6.16 3.17
C LYS A 54 13.90 7.48 2.54
N ALA A 55 13.39 8.59 3.10
CA ALA A 55 13.75 9.93 2.67
C ALA A 55 13.90 10.83 3.92
N GLY A 56 15.14 11.08 4.33
CA GLY A 56 15.42 11.80 5.58
C GLY A 56 14.87 11.06 6.81
N ALA A 57 14.00 11.73 7.56
CA ALA A 57 13.29 11.14 8.70
C ALA A 57 12.03 10.34 8.29
N GLY A 58 11.60 10.45 7.04
CA GLY A 58 10.42 9.76 6.51
C GLY A 58 10.73 8.33 6.10
N VAL A 59 9.90 7.39 6.54
CA VAL A 59 9.95 5.97 6.18
C VAL A 59 8.59 5.57 5.60
N GLN A 60 8.59 5.03 4.40
CA GLN A 60 7.39 4.50 3.75
C GLN A 60 7.52 2.99 3.63
N VAL A 61 6.59 2.26 4.22
CA VAL A 61 6.52 0.80 4.16
C VAL A 61 5.32 0.40 3.34
N ILE A 62 5.53 -0.34 2.26
CA ILE A 62 4.51 -0.62 1.25
C ILE A 62 3.84 -1.94 1.59
N TYR A 63 2.58 -1.87 2.04
CA TYR A 63 1.77 -3.02 2.41
C TYR A 63 0.57 -3.27 1.47
N GLY A 64 0.37 -2.39 0.48
CA GLY A 64 -0.79 -2.46 -0.39
C GLY A 64 -2.10 -2.02 0.31
N PRO A 65 -3.26 -2.45 -0.21
CA PRO A 65 -4.57 -1.98 0.25
C PRO A 65 -4.87 -2.23 1.74
N ARG A 66 -4.18 -3.18 2.36
CA ARG A 66 -4.35 -3.54 3.79
C ARG A 66 -3.72 -2.52 4.76
N VAL A 67 -3.04 -1.51 4.26
CA VAL A 67 -2.28 -0.55 5.07
C VAL A 67 -3.13 0.19 6.09
N THR A 68 -4.39 0.49 5.79
CA THR A 68 -5.30 1.18 6.71
C THR A 68 -5.55 0.35 7.97
N LEU A 69 -5.77 -0.95 7.82
CA LEU A 69 -5.93 -1.87 8.94
C LEU A 69 -4.63 -2.00 9.72
N ILE A 70 -3.50 -2.15 9.03
CA ILE A 70 -2.18 -2.22 9.66
C ILE A 70 -1.88 -0.95 10.46
N LYS A 71 -2.19 0.23 9.92
CA LYS A 71 -2.04 1.51 10.63
C LYS A 71 -2.88 1.52 11.90
N SER A 72 -4.15 1.17 11.82
CA SER A 72 -5.06 1.17 12.96
C SER A 72 -4.56 0.25 14.09
N ASN A 73 -4.17 -0.97 13.74
CA ASN A 73 -3.63 -1.94 14.70
C ASN A 73 -2.30 -1.46 15.31
N LEU A 74 -1.44 -0.84 14.50
CA LEU A 74 -0.17 -0.29 14.97
C LEU A 74 -0.37 0.88 15.92
N GLU A 75 -1.29 1.81 15.63
CA GLU A 75 -1.61 2.94 16.51
C GLU A 75 -2.17 2.44 17.85
N GLU A 76 -3.12 1.50 17.82
CA GLU A 76 -3.65 0.87 19.03
C GLU A 76 -2.54 0.18 19.85
N TYR A 77 -1.65 -0.55 19.20
CA TYR A 77 -0.51 -1.17 19.85
C TYR A 77 0.42 -0.13 20.50
N LEU A 78 0.75 0.95 19.79
CA LEU A 78 1.60 2.03 20.29
C LEU A 78 0.98 2.74 21.50
N GLU A 79 -0.34 2.92 21.54
CA GLU A 79 -1.02 3.55 22.68
C GLU A 79 -0.97 2.70 23.94
N ARG A 80 -1.19 1.39 23.82
CA ARG A 80 -1.28 0.47 24.98
C ARG A 80 0.04 -0.14 25.42
N SER A 81 1.04 -0.25 24.53
CA SER A 81 2.33 -0.84 24.86
C SER A 81 3.19 0.12 25.68
N ASN A 82 3.73 -0.37 26.80
CA ASN A 82 4.73 0.33 27.60
C ASN A 82 6.17 -0.13 27.30
N VAL A 83 6.35 -1.08 26.38
CA VAL A 83 7.64 -1.65 25.98
C VAL A 83 8.12 -0.96 24.72
N ASP A 84 9.38 -0.56 24.67
CA ASP A 84 9.96 0.13 23.52
C ASP A 84 10.15 -0.79 22.33
N ASP A 85 10.66 -2.00 22.54
CA ASP A 85 10.93 -2.98 21.49
C ASP A 85 10.64 -4.42 21.97
N ALA A 86 9.35 -4.73 22.16
CA ALA A 86 8.93 -6.05 22.64
C ALA A 86 9.35 -7.20 21.69
N TYR A 87 9.36 -6.97 20.39
CA TYR A 87 9.77 -7.96 19.40
C TYR A 87 11.27 -8.25 19.48
N GLY A 88 12.10 -7.20 19.64
CA GLY A 88 13.52 -7.33 19.82
C GLY A 88 13.87 -8.06 21.11
N ASP A 89 13.14 -7.80 22.20
CA ASP A 89 13.30 -8.50 23.47
C ASP A 89 12.97 -10.00 23.34
N MET A 90 11.90 -10.35 22.63
CA MET A 90 11.51 -11.74 22.36
C MET A 90 12.50 -12.48 21.46
N LEU A 91 13.06 -11.81 20.44
CA LEU A 91 14.14 -12.36 19.62
C LEU A 91 15.40 -12.63 20.45
N ALA A 92 15.80 -11.68 21.28
CA ALA A 92 16.98 -11.82 22.14
C ALA A 92 16.81 -12.94 23.18
N ALA A 93 15.58 -13.20 23.62
CA ALA A 93 15.24 -14.29 24.52
C ALA A 93 15.04 -15.65 23.82
N GLY A 94 15.11 -15.71 22.49
CA GLY A 94 14.89 -16.93 21.71
C GLY A 94 13.43 -17.43 21.76
N GLN A 95 12.49 -16.55 22.03
CA GLN A 95 11.06 -16.88 22.12
C GLN A 95 10.36 -16.88 20.78
N ILE A 96 10.93 -16.22 19.76
CA ILE A 96 10.47 -16.18 18.39
C ILE A 96 11.65 -16.35 17.44
N ASP A 97 11.41 -16.86 16.25
CA ASP A 97 12.43 -17.16 15.22
C ASP A 97 12.63 -16.04 14.18
N GLY A 98 11.97 -14.89 14.37
CA GLY A 98 12.09 -13.74 13.48
C GLY A 98 11.18 -13.75 12.25
N ALA A 99 10.30 -14.71 12.13
CA ALA A 99 9.45 -14.87 10.96
C ALA A 99 7.99 -14.44 11.21
N VAL A 100 7.74 -13.16 11.51
CA VAL A 100 6.37 -12.64 11.41
C VAL A 100 6.11 -12.26 9.96
N LYS A 101 5.29 -13.05 9.29
CA LYS A 101 4.74 -12.74 7.97
C LYS A 101 3.27 -12.37 8.13
N LEU A 102 2.82 -11.38 7.37
CA LEU A 102 1.41 -11.30 7.03
C LEU A 102 1.04 -12.66 6.44
N GLU A 103 0.03 -13.35 6.99
CA GLU A 103 -0.53 -14.50 6.30
C GLU A 103 -0.86 -14.00 4.89
N GLU A 104 -0.26 -14.63 3.88
CA GLU A 104 -0.63 -14.44 2.49
C GLU A 104 -2.06 -14.99 2.37
N GLU A 105 -3.05 -14.18 2.77
CA GLU A 105 -4.42 -14.45 2.40
C GLU A 105 -4.49 -14.30 0.88
N ASN A 106 -4.50 -15.46 0.24
CA ASN A 106 -4.73 -15.68 -1.18
C ASN A 106 -3.74 -14.97 -2.14
N LYS A 107 -2.56 -15.54 -2.31
CA LYS A 107 -2.07 -15.65 -3.68
C LYS A 107 -3.06 -16.56 -4.40
N VAL A 108 -4.02 -15.96 -5.09
CA VAL A 108 -4.78 -16.66 -6.10
C VAL A 108 -3.73 -17.11 -7.11
N ASP A 109 -3.51 -18.42 -7.19
CA ASP A 109 -2.74 -18.99 -8.30
C ASP A 109 -3.60 -18.81 -9.55
N LEU A 110 -3.38 -17.70 -10.23
CA LEU A 110 -4.18 -17.31 -11.41
C LEU A 110 -3.89 -18.22 -12.60
N GLY A 111 -2.94 -19.16 -12.49
CA GLY A 111 -2.49 -19.95 -13.62
C GLY A 111 -2.06 -19.03 -14.78
N GLU A 112 -2.03 -19.53 -15.99
CA GLU A 112 -1.87 -18.75 -17.20
C GLU A 112 -3.22 -18.18 -17.68
N SER A 113 -3.96 -17.44 -16.85
CA SER A 113 -5.16 -16.75 -17.28
C SER A 113 -4.79 -15.39 -17.85
N SER A 114 -5.10 -15.16 -19.13
CA SER A 114 -4.96 -13.85 -19.75
C SER A 114 -6.19 -13.02 -19.42
N MET A 115 -6.06 -11.99 -18.61
CA MET A 115 -7.07 -10.97 -18.39
C MET A 115 -6.85 -9.82 -19.37
N GLU A 116 -7.90 -9.41 -20.06
CA GLU A 116 -7.87 -8.20 -20.88
C GLU A 116 -8.08 -6.98 -19.96
N ILE A 117 -7.12 -6.06 -19.99
CA ILE A 117 -7.19 -4.78 -19.27
C ILE A 117 -7.24 -3.67 -20.31
N LEU A 118 -8.32 -2.90 -20.31
CA LEU A 118 -8.44 -1.72 -21.17
C LEU A 118 -7.63 -0.55 -20.60
N SER A 119 -7.24 0.37 -21.47
CA SER A 119 -6.68 1.64 -21.02
C SER A 119 -7.71 2.41 -20.18
N PRO A 120 -7.36 2.84 -18.95
CA PRO A 120 -8.29 3.62 -18.13
C PRO A 120 -8.46 5.07 -18.60
N ALA A 121 -7.68 5.53 -19.56
CA ALA A 121 -7.73 6.89 -20.08
C ALA A 121 -7.34 6.95 -21.56
N ASN A 122 -7.75 8.01 -22.24
CA ASN A 122 -7.24 8.36 -23.54
C ASN A 122 -5.87 9.04 -23.39
N GLY A 123 -4.86 8.57 -24.11
CA GLY A 123 -3.53 9.15 -24.02
C GLY A 123 -2.42 8.20 -24.48
N ASP A 124 -1.20 8.57 -24.16
CA ASP A 124 -0.02 7.80 -24.53
C ASP A 124 0.29 6.75 -23.45
N LEU A 125 0.48 5.50 -23.89
CA LEU A 125 0.84 4.38 -23.01
C LEU A 125 2.32 4.44 -22.67
N LEU A 126 2.63 4.34 -21.38
CA LEU A 126 3.98 4.33 -20.83
C LEU A 126 4.25 3.05 -20.04
N ASP A 127 5.49 2.59 -20.06
CA ASP A 127 5.94 1.55 -19.12
C ASP A 127 6.02 2.15 -17.70
N LEU A 128 5.71 1.35 -16.69
CA LEU A 128 5.78 1.81 -15.31
C LEU A 128 7.16 2.34 -14.91
N SER A 129 8.24 1.82 -15.51
CA SER A 129 9.61 2.29 -15.26
C SER A 129 9.86 3.74 -15.67
N GLU A 130 9.00 4.32 -16.53
CA GLU A 130 9.09 5.71 -16.97
C GLU A 130 8.36 6.67 -16.03
N VAL A 131 7.58 6.15 -15.07
CA VAL A 131 6.83 6.96 -14.11
C VAL A 131 7.80 7.56 -13.06
N PRO A 132 7.80 8.88 -12.83
CA PRO A 132 8.67 9.52 -11.86
C PRO A 132 8.19 9.35 -10.40
N ASP A 133 7.91 8.11 -10.02
CA ASP A 133 7.57 7.66 -8.66
C ASP A 133 8.20 6.29 -8.42
N ASP A 134 9.08 6.18 -7.43
CA ASP A 134 9.85 4.96 -7.15
C ASP A 134 8.97 3.74 -6.83
N VAL A 135 7.78 3.93 -6.33
CA VAL A 135 6.90 2.83 -5.96
C VAL A 135 6.23 2.22 -7.19
N PHE A 136 5.82 3.05 -8.13
CA PHE A 136 5.25 2.58 -9.39
C PHE A 136 6.34 2.11 -10.35
N SER A 137 7.41 2.86 -10.52
CA SER A 137 8.50 2.51 -11.44
C SER A 137 9.22 1.22 -11.06
N GLN A 138 9.30 0.89 -9.77
CA GLN A 138 9.86 -0.37 -9.29
C GLN A 138 8.82 -1.50 -9.16
N LYS A 139 7.58 -1.28 -9.62
CA LYS A 139 6.46 -2.24 -9.58
C LYS A 139 6.17 -2.77 -8.17
N LEU A 140 6.41 -1.98 -7.13
CA LEU A 140 6.19 -2.38 -5.74
C LEU A 140 4.69 -2.54 -5.39
N MET A 141 3.82 -2.06 -6.28
CA MET A 141 2.36 -2.19 -6.19
C MET A 141 1.79 -3.29 -7.09
N GLY A 142 2.64 -4.03 -7.78
CA GLY A 142 2.27 -5.04 -8.75
C GLY A 142 2.59 -4.63 -10.18
N GLU A 143 2.27 -5.50 -11.11
CA GLU A 143 2.42 -5.26 -12.54
C GLU A 143 1.38 -4.26 -13.03
N GLY A 144 1.71 -3.52 -14.08
CA GLY A 144 0.80 -2.55 -14.67
C GLY A 144 1.47 -1.68 -15.72
N PHE A 145 0.77 -0.63 -16.09
CA PHE A 145 1.23 0.38 -17.04
C PHE A 145 0.72 1.75 -16.61
N ALA A 146 1.28 2.79 -17.17
CA ALA A 146 0.82 4.15 -16.98
C ALA A 146 0.25 4.72 -18.30
N VAL A 147 -0.59 5.73 -18.17
CA VAL A 147 -1.13 6.48 -19.30
C VAL A 147 -0.95 7.96 -19.04
N GLU A 148 -0.28 8.66 -19.96
CA GLU A 148 -0.27 10.11 -19.96
C GLU A 148 -1.59 10.60 -20.59
N SER A 149 -2.55 10.95 -19.70
CA SER A 149 -3.92 11.25 -20.11
C SER A 149 -4.01 12.55 -20.91
N ALA A 150 -4.78 12.50 -22.02
CA ALA A 150 -4.98 13.65 -22.91
C ALA A 150 -6.15 14.55 -22.49
N ASP A 151 -7.15 14.01 -21.78
CA ASP A 151 -8.43 14.71 -21.50
C ASP A 151 -8.82 14.70 -20.02
N GLY A 152 -8.25 13.81 -19.21
CA GLY A 152 -8.52 13.70 -17.78
C GLY A 152 -9.73 12.84 -17.42
N ASP A 153 -10.44 12.28 -18.39
CA ASP A 153 -11.51 11.31 -18.16
C ASP A 153 -10.91 9.94 -17.86
N ILE A 154 -11.48 9.27 -16.85
CA ILE A 154 -11.00 7.96 -16.38
C ILE A 154 -12.13 6.95 -16.43
N TYR A 155 -11.86 5.80 -17.05
CA TYR A 155 -12.79 4.72 -17.28
C TYR A 155 -12.37 3.45 -16.54
N ALA A 156 -13.31 2.56 -16.26
CA ALA A 156 -13.03 1.27 -15.66
C ALA A 156 -12.18 0.39 -16.62
N PRO A 157 -10.95 -0.01 -16.26
CA PRO A 157 -10.12 -0.84 -17.12
C PRO A 157 -10.56 -2.30 -17.17
N VAL A 158 -11.34 -2.74 -16.18
CA VAL A 158 -11.84 -4.11 -16.03
C VAL A 158 -13.29 -4.09 -15.57
N SER A 159 -14.00 -5.19 -15.81
CA SER A 159 -15.32 -5.42 -15.22
C SER A 159 -15.15 -5.95 -13.80
N GLY A 160 -15.98 -5.48 -12.88
CA GLY A 160 -15.92 -5.89 -11.47
C GLY A 160 -16.80 -5.04 -10.58
N GLU A 161 -16.45 -4.99 -9.30
CA GLU A 161 -17.12 -4.16 -8.30
C GLU A 161 -16.14 -3.10 -7.78
N ILE A 162 -16.62 -1.89 -7.57
CA ILE A 162 -15.84 -0.82 -6.92
C ILE A 162 -15.59 -1.22 -5.47
N GLY A 163 -14.44 -1.85 -5.23
CA GLY A 163 -14.07 -2.35 -3.91
C GLY A 163 -13.62 -1.25 -2.96
N MET A 164 -12.99 -0.19 -3.50
CA MET A 164 -12.53 0.94 -2.69
C MET A 164 -12.48 2.22 -3.51
N ILE A 165 -12.97 3.30 -2.91
CA ILE A 165 -12.74 4.68 -3.35
C ILE A 165 -12.02 5.40 -2.22
N PHE A 166 -10.87 5.98 -2.53
CA PHE A 166 -10.09 6.68 -1.49
C PHE A 166 -10.73 8.01 -1.11
N PRO A 167 -10.68 8.43 0.17
CA PRO A 167 -11.31 9.67 0.62
C PRO A 167 -10.87 10.89 -0.16
N THR A 168 -9.62 10.91 -0.62
CA THR A 168 -9.04 11.97 -1.46
C THR A 168 -9.32 11.77 -2.96
N LYS A 169 -10.15 10.78 -3.34
CA LYS A 169 -10.67 10.53 -4.69
C LYS A 169 -9.63 10.30 -5.79
N HIS A 170 -8.34 10.26 -5.44
CA HIS A 170 -7.25 10.15 -6.41
C HIS A 170 -6.94 8.70 -6.81
N ALA A 171 -7.62 7.73 -6.19
CA ALA A 171 -7.47 6.34 -6.56
C ALA A 171 -8.72 5.52 -6.24
N ILE A 172 -8.92 4.48 -7.06
CA ILE A 172 -10.03 3.54 -7.01
C ILE A 172 -9.48 2.14 -7.16
N ILE A 173 -10.04 1.18 -6.43
CA ILE A 173 -9.77 -0.25 -6.62
C ILE A 173 -11.03 -0.91 -7.17
N ILE A 174 -10.88 -1.67 -8.24
CA ILE A 174 -11.91 -2.54 -8.79
C ILE A 174 -11.52 -3.99 -8.51
N ALA A 175 -12.39 -4.73 -7.85
CA ALA A 175 -12.25 -6.16 -7.62
C ALA A 175 -13.00 -6.94 -8.71
N THR A 176 -12.30 -7.80 -9.45
CA THR A 176 -12.89 -8.65 -10.47
C THR A 176 -13.57 -9.87 -9.83
N GLU A 177 -14.42 -10.57 -10.56
CA GLU A 177 -15.07 -11.80 -10.09
C GLU A 177 -14.05 -12.92 -9.78
N ASP A 178 -12.89 -12.90 -10.43
CA ASP A 178 -11.79 -13.87 -10.20
C ASP A 178 -10.91 -13.48 -9.00
N GLY A 179 -11.24 -12.39 -8.29
CA GLY A 179 -10.52 -11.94 -7.10
C GLY A 179 -9.26 -11.12 -7.38
N ILE A 180 -9.07 -10.64 -8.61
CA ILE A 180 -7.98 -9.72 -8.95
C ILE A 180 -8.40 -8.30 -8.56
N GLU A 181 -7.51 -7.60 -7.88
CA GLU A 181 -7.69 -6.17 -7.57
C GLU A 181 -6.89 -5.31 -8.54
N VAL A 182 -7.58 -4.40 -9.21
CA VAL A 182 -6.97 -3.44 -10.14
C VAL A 182 -7.03 -2.05 -9.52
N LEU A 183 -5.87 -1.50 -9.21
CA LEU A 183 -5.73 -0.13 -8.68
C LEU A 183 -5.60 0.86 -9.84
N ILE A 184 -6.50 1.83 -9.90
CA ILE A 184 -6.41 3.00 -10.75
C ILE A 184 -5.92 4.17 -9.89
N HIS A 185 -4.73 4.68 -10.18
CA HIS A 185 -4.14 5.80 -9.45
C HIS A 185 -4.00 7.02 -10.36
N MET A 186 -4.68 8.10 -10.03
CA MET A 186 -4.82 9.28 -10.86
C MET A 186 -3.79 10.36 -10.47
N GLY A 187 -2.73 10.44 -11.28
CA GLY A 187 -1.63 11.40 -11.12
C GLY A 187 -0.66 11.04 -9.98
N ILE A 188 0.44 11.78 -9.90
CA ILE A 188 1.50 11.62 -8.91
C ILE A 188 1.28 12.59 -7.77
N ASP A 189 1.43 12.12 -6.52
CA ASP A 189 1.27 12.94 -5.31
C ASP A 189 -0.12 13.62 -5.15
N THR A 190 -1.09 13.23 -5.94
CA THR A 190 -2.44 13.83 -5.96
C THR A 190 -3.26 13.59 -4.69
N VAL A 191 -2.82 12.72 -3.81
CA VAL A 191 -3.31 12.61 -2.43
C VAL A 191 -3.27 13.97 -1.71
N LYS A 192 -2.29 14.82 -2.02
CA LYS A 192 -2.11 16.16 -1.45
C LYS A 192 -3.19 17.16 -1.89
N MET A 193 -3.95 16.83 -2.92
CA MET A 193 -5.06 17.67 -3.41
C MET A 193 -6.32 17.57 -2.53
N ASP A 194 -6.36 16.59 -1.62
CA ASP A 194 -7.48 16.39 -0.67
C ASP A 194 -8.84 16.33 -1.36
N GLY A 195 -8.91 15.58 -2.46
CA GLY A 195 -10.11 15.36 -3.27
C GLY A 195 -10.47 16.52 -4.23
N ARG A 196 -9.75 17.61 -4.20
CA ARG A 196 -9.97 18.74 -5.11
C ARG A 196 -9.50 18.38 -6.53
N GLY A 197 -10.32 18.70 -7.51
CA GLY A 197 -10.03 18.40 -8.91
C GLY A 197 -10.46 17.01 -9.36
N PHE A 198 -11.07 16.21 -8.47
CA PHE A 198 -11.65 14.91 -8.80
C PHE A 198 -13.18 14.94 -8.66
N GLU A 199 -13.87 14.54 -9.70
CA GLU A 199 -15.29 14.28 -9.70
C GLU A 199 -15.52 12.77 -9.88
N LEU A 200 -16.40 12.19 -9.06
CA LEU A 200 -16.68 10.75 -9.10
C LEU A 200 -18.07 10.52 -9.71
N PHE A 201 -18.14 9.59 -10.65
CA PHE A 201 -19.37 9.13 -11.27
C PHE A 201 -19.71 7.69 -10.86
N CYS A 202 -19.03 7.16 -9.85
CA CYS A 202 -19.24 5.84 -9.30
C CYS A 202 -19.27 5.89 -7.76
N GLU A 203 -19.75 4.80 -7.15
CA GLU A 203 -19.82 4.65 -5.70
C GLU A 203 -19.32 3.27 -5.25
N MET A 204 -18.98 3.17 -3.96
CA MET A 204 -18.55 1.91 -3.33
C MET A 204 -19.60 0.81 -3.51
N GLY A 205 -19.15 -0.39 -3.90
CA GLY A 205 -20.00 -1.55 -4.13
C GLY A 205 -20.72 -1.54 -5.48
N GLN A 206 -20.55 -0.50 -6.29
CA GLN A 206 -21.13 -0.45 -7.64
C GLN A 206 -20.46 -1.46 -8.56
N LYS A 207 -21.26 -2.24 -9.31
CA LYS A 207 -20.76 -3.07 -10.40
C LYS A 207 -20.54 -2.23 -11.64
N VAL A 208 -19.36 -2.36 -12.23
CA VAL A 208 -18.94 -1.67 -13.45
C VAL A 208 -18.51 -2.67 -14.50
N LYS A 209 -18.58 -2.25 -15.75
CA LYS A 209 -18.01 -2.98 -16.89
C LYS A 209 -16.78 -2.25 -17.38
N ALA A 210 -15.85 -3.00 -17.99
CA ALA A 210 -14.72 -2.40 -18.65
C ALA A 210 -15.21 -1.37 -19.69
N GLY A 211 -14.70 -0.14 -19.59
CA GLY A 211 -15.07 1.00 -20.41
C GLY A 211 -16.18 1.92 -19.86
N ASP A 212 -16.79 1.60 -18.70
CA ASP A 212 -17.76 2.49 -18.02
C ASP A 212 -17.05 3.75 -17.47
#